data_70ef724d47fefb72ed76cb626439546b
#
_entry.id   70ef724d47fefb72ed76cb626439546b
#
_cell.length_a   1.000
_cell.length_b   1.000
_cell.length_c   1.000
_cell.angle_alpha   90.00
_cell.angle_beta   90.00
_cell.angle_gamma   90.00
#
_symmetry.space_group_name_H-M   'P 1'
#
loop_
_entity.id
_entity.type
_entity.pdbx_description
1 polymer ?
#
loop_
_entity_poly.entity_id
_entity_poly.type
_entity_poly.pdbx_seq_one_letter_code
_entity_poly.pdbx_strand_id
1 'polypeptide(L)'
;MKNETRVIDTSIDKLKRIYHISDIQIRNLKRHKEFELVFNKLYEEIKKQPEDSVVYIGGDIAHSKTEMSPELVDQLSRLFKNLSDIVPTIIIAGNHDCNLNNQHRLDVLTPIVENLNHPNLYYFKDSGVYKFADVSFVVWDVWDKEEDYLRAENVEGDTKVLLYHGTVDQSLTDLGFKLPSKVKMESMDGFDMVLLGDIHKMQTLQEYDKSSGKPIIRYCGSLVQQNYGEALLGHGISVWDVESRTFTHKELPNDYGHITIDVVDGKIVTEDWATLVPKNGRLRLRSKNTTDTELKKVLSIIKNDNPKLSESKIYKVDSIITDNSTGNKISIGDVSNVDYQNELILNYVKDEYFVDDNTELKIKEINDELNQVLPEEDVQRNINWKIKKFEFDNMFSYGENNVVDFTKLNGIIGVFAPNASGKSAMLDALSFCLFDNCSRAYKAETVLN
;
A
#
# COMPACT_ATOMS: atom_id res chain seq x y z
N MET A 1 18.12 14.72 -21.26
CA MET A 1 19.12 13.80 -20.67
C MET A 1 18.53 12.48 -20.18
N LYS A 2 17.22 12.20 -20.40
CA LYS A 2 16.59 10.91 -20.05
C LYS A 2 17.11 9.71 -20.89
N ASN A 3 17.83 9.94 -22.00
CA ASN A 3 18.36 8.90 -22.88
C ASN A 3 19.86 8.64 -22.69
N GLU A 4 20.45 9.09 -21.58
CA GLU A 4 21.86 8.89 -21.31
C GLU A 4 22.08 7.49 -20.73
N THR A 5 22.99 6.73 -21.35
CA THR A 5 23.43 5.43 -20.85
C THR A 5 24.50 5.63 -19.78
N ARG A 6 24.21 5.21 -18.56
CA ARG A 6 25.15 5.20 -17.44
C ARG A 6 25.77 3.82 -17.31
N VAL A 7 27.09 3.72 -17.44
CA VAL A 7 27.81 2.45 -17.27
C VAL A 7 28.17 2.30 -15.81
N ILE A 8 27.76 1.19 -15.22
CA ILE A 8 28.03 0.86 -13.82
C ILE A 8 29.31 0.02 -13.76
N ASP A 9 30.27 0.48 -12.96
CA ASP A 9 31.48 -0.27 -12.69
C ASP A 9 31.15 -1.45 -11.76
N THR A 10 31.43 -2.67 -12.23
CA THR A 10 31.15 -3.91 -11.51
C THR A 10 32.17 -4.97 -11.87
N SER A 11 32.45 -5.87 -10.94
CA SER A 11 33.30 -7.04 -11.16
C SER A 11 32.57 -8.21 -11.84
N ILE A 12 31.28 -8.10 -12.11
CA ILE A 12 30.49 -9.13 -12.78
C ILE A 12 30.58 -8.90 -14.30
N ASP A 13 31.04 -9.89 -15.04
CA ASP A 13 31.10 -9.83 -16.51
C ASP A 13 29.75 -10.24 -17.13
N LYS A 14 29.12 -11.30 -16.60
CA LYS A 14 27.84 -11.83 -17.07
C LYS A 14 26.89 -12.02 -15.91
N LEU A 15 25.76 -11.29 -15.91
CA LEU A 15 24.76 -11.41 -14.88
C LEU A 15 23.89 -12.67 -15.11
N LYS A 16 23.85 -13.56 -14.11
CA LYS A 16 23.06 -14.80 -14.19
C LYS A 16 21.73 -14.71 -13.43
N ARG A 17 21.71 -13.95 -12.32
CA ARG A 17 20.57 -13.99 -11.41
C ARG A 17 20.19 -12.62 -10.84
N ILE A 18 18.88 -12.36 -10.74
CA ILE A 18 18.35 -11.18 -10.07
C ILE A 18 17.43 -11.63 -8.93
N TYR A 19 17.77 -11.25 -7.70
CA TYR A 19 16.88 -11.39 -6.53
C TYR A 19 15.99 -10.15 -6.44
N HIS A 20 14.75 -10.27 -6.89
CA HIS A 20 13.80 -9.17 -6.94
C HIS A 20 12.93 -9.16 -5.68
N ILE A 21 12.98 -8.06 -4.96
CA ILE A 21 12.14 -7.71 -3.80
C ILE A 21 11.53 -6.34 -4.04
N SER A 22 10.36 -6.07 -3.45
CA SER A 22 9.68 -4.77 -3.52
C SER A 22 8.72 -4.60 -2.35
N ASP A 23 8.19 -3.41 -2.19
CA ASP A 23 7.09 -3.11 -1.27
C ASP A 23 7.37 -3.60 0.15
N ILE A 24 8.59 -3.32 0.64
CA ILE A 24 9.03 -3.68 1.99
C ILE A 24 8.22 -2.89 3.02
N GLN A 25 8.02 -1.58 2.77
CA GLN A 25 7.24 -0.65 3.57
C GLN A 25 7.59 -0.71 5.06
N ILE A 26 8.86 -0.52 5.40
CA ILE A 26 9.32 -0.49 6.79
C ILE A 26 8.65 0.69 7.50
N ARG A 27 7.89 0.39 8.55
CA ARG A 27 7.10 1.38 9.29
C ARG A 27 7.94 2.03 10.39
N ASN A 28 7.72 3.33 10.59
CA ASN A 28 8.35 4.05 11.67
C ASN A 28 7.95 3.44 13.04
N LEU A 29 8.94 3.08 13.87
CA LEU A 29 8.80 2.51 15.22
C LEU A 29 7.88 1.28 15.34
N LYS A 30 7.50 0.62 14.22
CA LYS A 30 6.58 -0.52 14.23
C LYS A 30 7.15 -1.70 13.44
N ARG A 31 6.92 -2.91 13.93
CA ARG A 31 7.25 -4.17 13.25
C ARG A 31 8.75 -4.41 13.02
N HIS A 32 9.67 -3.66 13.64
CA HIS A 32 11.10 -3.76 13.37
C HIS A 32 11.67 -5.15 13.64
N LYS A 33 11.22 -5.84 14.72
CA LYS A 33 11.62 -7.24 15.00
C LYS A 33 11.19 -8.23 13.93
N GLU A 34 10.01 -8.00 13.34
CA GLU A 34 9.51 -8.81 12.24
C GLU A 34 10.37 -8.63 10.98
N PHE A 35 10.65 -7.37 10.61
CA PHE A 35 11.52 -7.07 9.47
C PHE A 35 12.92 -7.65 9.66
N GLU A 36 13.51 -7.50 10.84
CA GLU A 36 14.84 -8.05 11.14
C GLU A 36 14.89 -9.57 10.99
N LEU A 37 13.84 -10.29 11.43
CA LEU A 37 13.72 -11.73 11.25
C LEU A 37 13.64 -12.12 9.77
N VAL A 38 12.83 -11.42 8.99
CA VAL A 38 12.65 -11.70 7.56
C VAL A 38 13.91 -11.32 6.77
N PHE A 39 14.58 -10.21 7.10
CA PHE A 39 15.85 -9.82 6.47
C PHE A 39 16.96 -10.84 6.71
N ASN A 40 17.06 -11.41 7.91
CA ASN A 40 18.04 -12.47 8.17
C ASN A 40 17.79 -13.69 7.26
N LYS A 41 16.52 -14.08 7.07
CA LYS A 41 16.18 -15.18 6.15
C LYS A 41 16.45 -14.82 4.68
N LEU A 42 16.21 -13.56 4.31
CA LEU A 42 16.55 -13.04 2.99
C LEU A 42 18.08 -13.15 2.73
N TYR A 43 18.90 -12.71 3.70
CA TYR A 43 20.35 -12.82 3.59
C TYR A 43 20.82 -14.28 3.47
N GLU A 44 20.22 -15.18 4.25
CA GLU A 44 20.52 -16.63 4.14
C GLU A 44 20.14 -17.20 2.77
N GLU A 45 19.03 -16.76 2.18
CA GLU A 45 18.61 -17.24 0.85
C GLU A 45 19.55 -16.75 -0.25
N ILE A 46 19.94 -15.47 -0.23
CA ILE A 46 20.86 -14.88 -1.21
C ILE A 46 22.26 -15.53 -1.12
N LYS A 47 22.74 -15.80 0.10
CA LYS A 47 24.05 -16.44 0.33
C LYS A 47 24.17 -17.86 -0.23
N LYS A 48 23.06 -18.50 -0.58
CA LYS A 48 23.10 -19.85 -1.19
C LYS A 48 23.68 -19.84 -2.60
N GLN A 49 23.47 -18.76 -3.35
CA GLN A 49 23.93 -18.62 -4.73
C GLN A 49 24.24 -17.14 -5.04
N PRO A 50 25.30 -16.57 -4.44
CA PRO A 50 25.63 -15.16 -4.61
C PRO A 50 26.38 -14.85 -5.92
N GLU A 51 27.00 -15.84 -6.56
CA GLU A 51 27.86 -15.62 -7.71
C GLU A 51 27.08 -15.10 -8.91
N ASP A 52 27.62 -14.11 -9.60
CA ASP A 52 27.05 -13.46 -10.78
C ASP A 52 25.58 -13.04 -10.57
N SER A 53 25.29 -12.56 -9.36
CA SER A 53 23.95 -12.21 -8.92
C SER A 53 23.86 -10.76 -8.46
N VAL A 54 22.66 -10.19 -8.53
CA VAL A 54 22.32 -8.88 -8.02
C VAL A 54 21.01 -8.93 -7.24
N VAL A 55 20.90 -8.12 -6.18
CA VAL A 55 19.60 -7.82 -5.57
C VAL A 55 19.02 -6.60 -6.25
N TYR A 56 17.75 -6.64 -6.60
CA TYR A 56 16.97 -5.50 -7.04
C TYR A 56 15.83 -5.22 -6.06
N ILE A 57 15.78 -3.98 -5.56
CA ILE A 57 14.69 -3.49 -4.70
C ILE A 57 13.82 -2.53 -5.49
N GLY A 58 12.62 -2.98 -5.80
CA GLY A 58 11.67 -2.33 -6.72
C GLY A 58 10.84 -1.21 -6.09
N GLY A 59 11.37 -0.45 -5.12
CA GLY A 59 10.70 0.69 -4.51
C GLY A 59 9.83 0.37 -3.31
N ASP A 60 9.22 1.41 -2.72
CA ASP A 60 8.39 1.38 -1.51
C ASP A 60 9.11 0.69 -0.34
N ILE A 61 10.32 1.14 -0.07
CA ILE A 61 11.19 0.56 0.96
C ILE A 61 10.81 1.10 2.33
N ALA A 62 10.63 2.43 2.44
CA ALA A 62 10.05 3.09 3.61
C ALA A 62 8.53 3.23 3.46
N HIS A 63 7.78 3.09 4.57
CA HIS A 63 6.32 3.25 4.53
C HIS A 63 5.88 4.71 4.41
N SER A 64 6.69 5.66 4.86
CA SER A 64 6.36 7.08 4.87
C SER A 64 7.57 7.94 4.51
N LYS A 65 7.38 8.85 3.59
CA LYS A 65 8.37 9.83 3.13
C LYS A 65 8.65 10.97 4.12
N THR A 66 7.89 11.07 5.19
CA THR A 66 7.99 12.19 6.15
C THR A 66 8.24 11.76 7.59
N GLU A 67 8.04 10.49 7.92
CA GLU A 67 8.20 9.96 9.26
C GLU A 67 9.45 9.06 9.33
N MET A 68 10.58 9.66 9.70
CA MET A 68 11.88 8.99 9.77
C MET A 68 12.43 9.07 11.19
N SER A 69 12.30 7.98 11.96
CA SER A 69 13.01 7.88 13.25
C SER A 69 14.46 7.40 13.06
N PRO A 70 15.35 7.63 14.03
CA PRO A 70 16.70 7.09 14.02
C PRO A 70 16.72 5.55 13.84
N GLU A 71 15.76 4.84 14.45
CA GLU A 71 15.66 3.39 14.37
C GLU A 71 15.28 2.93 12.95
N LEU A 72 14.42 3.68 12.25
CA LEU A 72 14.07 3.39 10.86
C LEU A 72 15.26 3.62 9.93
N VAL A 73 15.99 4.72 10.12
CA VAL A 73 17.22 5.02 9.35
C VAL A 73 18.28 3.94 9.58
N ASP A 74 18.48 3.50 10.83
CA ASP A 74 19.40 2.41 11.15
C ASP A 74 18.98 1.10 10.48
N GLN A 75 17.70 0.76 10.50
CA GLN A 75 17.19 -0.46 9.88
C GLN A 75 17.35 -0.46 8.35
N LEU A 76 17.05 0.66 7.70
CA LEU A 76 17.30 0.84 6.26
C LEU A 76 18.80 0.74 5.93
N SER A 77 19.63 1.42 6.71
CA SER A 77 21.08 1.41 6.53
C SER A 77 21.67 0.00 6.67
N ARG A 78 21.22 -0.75 7.69
CA ARG A 78 21.63 -2.15 7.88
C ARG A 78 21.14 -3.06 6.75
N LEU A 79 19.90 -2.88 6.29
CA LEU A 79 19.37 -3.63 5.17
C LEU A 79 20.25 -3.45 3.93
N PHE A 80 20.49 -2.21 3.52
CA PHE A 80 21.28 -1.88 2.34
C PHE A 80 22.72 -2.38 2.46
N LYS A 81 23.36 -2.10 3.60
CA LYS A 81 24.72 -2.54 3.85
C LYS A 81 24.86 -4.08 3.79
N ASN A 82 23.99 -4.80 4.50
CA ASN A 82 24.10 -6.26 4.59
C ASN A 82 23.82 -6.94 3.25
N LEU A 83 22.89 -6.41 2.45
CA LEU A 83 22.65 -6.90 1.09
C LEU A 83 23.88 -6.65 0.20
N SER A 84 24.41 -5.42 0.22
CA SER A 84 25.55 -5.01 -0.60
C SER A 84 26.87 -5.66 -0.18
N ASP A 85 26.99 -6.12 1.07
CA ASP A 85 28.10 -6.95 1.55
C ASP A 85 28.05 -8.38 0.95
N ILE A 86 26.86 -8.86 0.53
CA ILE A 86 26.68 -10.20 -0.04
C ILE A 86 26.80 -10.16 -1.56
N VAL A 87 26.03 -9.29 -2.22
CA VAL A 87 25.98 -9.12 -3.67
C VAL A 87 25.70 -7.66 -4.02
N PRO A 88 26.03 -7.18 -5.23
CA PRO A 88 25.60 -5.86 -5.69
C PRO A 88 24.10 -5.66 -5.52
N THR A 89 23.71 -4.50 -5.02
CA THR A 89 22.32 -4.16 -4.72
C THR A 89 21.88 -2.93 -5.49
N ILE A 90 20.87 -3.08 -6.33
CA ILE A 90 20.24 -2.03 -7.13
C ILE A 90 18.94 -1.62 -6.45
N ILE A 91 18.69 -0.33 -6.32
CA ILE A 91 17.49 0.25 -5.71
C ILE A 91 16.86 1.23 -6.68
N ILE A 92 15.55 1.24 -6.79
CA ILE A 92 14.76 2.36 -7.32
C ILE A 92 13.84 2.90 -6.24
N ALA A 93 13.34 4.13 -6.41
CA ALA A 93 12.34 4.69 -5.50
C ALA A 93 10.93 4.21 -5.86
N GLY A 94 10.09 4.06 -4.82
CA GLY A 94 8.65 3.95 -4.97
C GLY A 94 7.93 5.24 -4.57
N ASN A 95 6.61 5.26 -4.69
CA ASN A 95 5.78 6.43 -4.37
C ASN A 95 5.73 6.75 -2.86
N HIS A 96 6.04 5.78 -1.99
CA HIS A 96 6.19 5.99 -0.55
C HIS A 96 7.57 6.55 -0.17
N ASP A 97 8.58 6.36 -0.99
CA ASP A 97 9.96 6.82 -0.72
C ASP A 97 10.16 8.30 -1.09
N CYS A 98 9.32 8.87 -1.97
CA CYS A 98 9.49 10.21 -2.51
C CYS A 98 8.19 11.04 -2.53
N ASN A 99 8.30 12.34 -2.76
CA ASN A 99 7.15 13.23 -2.86
C ASN A 99 6.72 13.40 -4.33
N LEU A 100 5.65 12.70 -4.74
CA LEU A 100 5.13 12.76 -6.11
C LEU A 100 4.70 14.17 -6.55
N ASN A 101 4.30 15.05 -5.61
CA ASN A 101 3.86 16.41 -5.90
C ASN A 101 5.03 17.41 -5.98
N ASN A 102 6.24 17.01 -5.61
CA ASN A 102 7.41 17.87 -5.64
C ASN A 102 8.69 17.06 -5.88
N GLN A 103 9.03 16.88 -7.14
CA GLN A 103 10.22 16.16 -7.61
C GLN A 103 11.54 16.74 -7.09
N HIS A 104 11.58 18.06 -6.76
CA HIS A 104 12.79 18.70 -6.24
C HIS A 104 13.00 18.46 -4.74
N ARG A 105 12.03 17.87 -4.06
CA ARG A 105 12.19 17.51 -2.66
C ARG A 105 13.03 16.23 -2.54
N LEU A 106 13.95 16.23 -1.59
CA LEU A 106 14.77 15.06 -1.29
C LEU A 106 13.88 13.85 -0.90
N ASP A 107 14.15 12.71 -1.52
CA ASP A 107 13.55 11.42 -1.14
C ASP A 107 14.23 10.85 0.11
N VAL A 108 13.65 9.81 0.71
CA VAL A 108 14.17 9.21 1.95
C VAL A 108 15.39 8.33 1.73
N LEU A 109 15.62 7.86 0.50
CA LEU A 109 16.69 6.92 0.17
C LEU A 109 18.01 7.61 -0.09
N THR A 110 17.99 8.75 -0.81
CA THR A 110 19.21 9.50 -1.20
C THR A 110 20.16 9.73 -0.03
N PRO A 111 19.76 10.33 1.12
CA PRO A 111 20.70 10.62 2.20
C PRO A 111 21.26 9.35 2.85
N ILE A 112 20.51 8.25 2.85
CA ILE A 112 20.96 6.98 3.42
C ILE A 112 22.00 6.34 2.49
N VAL A 113 21.72 6.26 1.21
CA VAL A 113 22.62 5.67 0.21
C VAL A 113 23.92 6.46 0.09
N GLU A 114 23.84 7.79 0.01
CA GLU A 114 25.01 8.66 -0.06
C GLU A 114 25.90 8.56 1.19
N ASN A 115 25.28 8.51 2.38
CA ASN A 115 26.06 8.39 3.61
C ASN A 115 26.67 6.99 3.81
N LEU A 116 26.02 5.93 3.34
CA LEU A 116 26.59 4.58 3.36
C LEU A 116 27.81 4.48 2.42
N ASN A 117 27.75 5.17 1.27
CA ASN A 117 28.81 5.19 0.27
C ASN A 117 29.41 3.79 0.01
N HIS A 118 28.54 2.78 -0.10
CA HIS A 118 28.96 1.39 -0.26
C HIS A 118 29.25 1.08 -1.74
N PRO A 119 30.40 0.48 -2.10
CA PRO A 119 30.82 0.29 -3.50
C PRO A 119 29.88 -0.61 -4.32
N ASN A 120 29.13 -1.49 -3.66
CA ASN A 120 28.17 -2.40 -4.29
C ASN A 120 26.71 -1.96 -4.12
N LEU A 121 26.44 -0.72 -3.68
CA LEU A 121 25.10 -0.17 -3.53
C LEU A 121 24.83 0.86 -4.62
N TYR A 122 23.85 0.59 -5.47
CA TYR A 122 23.51 1.42 -6.63
C TYR A 122 22.09 1.91 -6.55
N TYR A 123 21.91 3.23 -6.45
CA TYR A 123 20.59 3.84 -6.51
C TYR A 123 20.34 4.38 -7.92
N PHE A 124 19.51 3.66 -8.69
CA PHE A 124 19.08 4.08 -10.02
C PHE A 124 17.92 5.07 -9.86
N LYS A 125 18.25 6.30 -9.49
CA LYS A 125 17.31 7.33 -9.08
C LYS A 125 16.52 7.92 -10.23
N ASP A 126 17.19 8.13 -11.37
CA ASP A 126 16.60 8.83 -12.51
C ASP A 126 16.23 7.86 -13.62
N SER A 127 15.22 8.21 -14.42
CA SER A 127 14.90 7.50 -15.65
C SER A 127 16.10 7.43 -16.60
N GLY A 128 16.22 6.34 -17.32
CA GLY A 128 17.30 6.13 -18.29
C GLY A 128 17.81 4.71 -18.34
N VAL A 129 18.95 4.54 -19.01
CA VAL A 129 19.63 3.24 -19.17
C VAL A 129 20.80 3.14 -18.21
N TYR A 130 20.85 2.05 -17.45
CA TYR A 130 21.98 1.69 -16.59
C TYR A 130 22.56 0.36 -17.07
N LYS A 131 23.74 0.41 -17.66
CA LYS A 131 24.42 -0.79 -18.13
C LYS A 131 25.21 -1.41 -16.98
N PHE A 132 24.75 -2.57 -16.54
CA PHE A 132 25.36 -3.34 -15.47
C PHE A 132 25.77 -4.72 -16.02
N ALA A 133 27.06 -5.02 -16.06
CA ALA A 133 27.60 -6.19 -16.74
C ALA A 133 27.12 -6.25 -18.21
N ASP A 134 26.54 -7.36 -18.62
CA ASP A 134 25.98 -7.59 -19.95
C ASP A 134 24.48 -7.23 -20.07
N VAL A 135 23.88 -6.64 -19.01
CA VAL A 135 22.46 -6.29 -18.97
C VAL A 135 22.26 -4.77 -19.03
N SER A 136 21.32 -4.34 -19.87
CA SER A 136 20.82 -2.96 -19.89
C SER A 136 19.56 -2.85 -19.06
N PHE A 137 19.66 -2.32 -17.84
CA PHE A 137 18.53 -1.97 -17.00
C PHE A 137 17.96 -0.63 -17.46
N VAL A 138 16.67 -0.59 -17.69
CA VAL A 138 15.93 0.63 -18.01
C VAL A 138 15.06 0.99 -16.82
N VAL A 139 15.15 2.21 -16.36
CA VAL A 139 14.30 2.71 -15.26
C VAL A 139 13.25 3.65 -15.83
N TRP A 140 11.98 3.36 -15.52
CA TRP A 140 10.89 4.32 -15.58
C TRP A 140 10.65 4.82 -14.16
N ASP A 141 10.91 6.09 -13.96
CA ASP A 141 10.79 6.72 -12.66
C ASP A 141 9.31 6.98 -12.30
N VAL A 142 9.02 7.06 -11.01
CA VAL A 142 7.67 7.34 -10.47
C VAL A 142 7.10 8.71 -10.87
N TRP A 143 7.94 9.63 -11.34
CA TRP A 143 7.52 10.95 -11.88
C TRP A 143 7.34 10.96 -13.39
N ASP A 144 7.72 9.88 -14.08
CA ASP A 144 7.61 9.80 -15.53
C ASP A 144 6.15 9.71 -15.97
N LYS A 145 5.87 10.36 -17.10
CA LYS A 145 4.62 10.17 -17.81
C LYS A 145 4.87 9.22 -18.99
N GLU A 146 3.79 8.71 -19.59
CA GLU A 146 3.88 7.76 -20.69
C GLU A 146 4.75 8.29 -21.87
N GLU A 147 4.74 9.58 -22.13
CA GLU A 147 5.56 10.26 -23.13
C GLU A 147 7.07 10.24 -22.81
N ASP A 148 7.43 10.04 -21.54
CA ASP A 148 8.81 9.99 -21.05
C ASP A 148 9.39 8.58 -21.05
N TYR A 149 8.56 7.55 -21.22
CA TYR A 149 8.97 6.16 -21.10
C TYR A 149 9.93 5.77 -22.24
N LEU A 150 11.14 5.37 -21.86
CA LEU A 150 12.14 4.88 -22.81
C LEU A 150 11.73 3.47 -23.29
N ARG A 151 11.47 3.36 -24.60
CA ARG A 151 11.06 2.10 -25.23
C ARG A 151 12.26 1.22 -25.53
N ALA A 152 12.07 -0.10 -25.51
CA ALA A 152 13.13 -1.09 -25.74
C ALA A 152 13.84 -0.93 -27.07
N GLU A 153 13.18 -0.44 -28.12
CA GLU A 153 13.76 -0.17 -29.44
C GLU A 153 14.84 0.91 -29.42
N ASN A 154 14.80 1.80 -28.42
CA ASN A 154 15.78 2.89 -28.23
C ASN A 154 16.89 2.51 -27.24
N VAL A 155 17.01 1.25 -26.85
CA VAL A 155 17.98 0.75 -25.89
C VAL A 155 18.91 -0.23 -26.57
N GLU A 156 20.23 -0.02 -26.40
CA GLU A 156 21.25 -0.92 -26.88
C GLU A 156 21.51 -2.08 -25.89
N GLY A 157 21.89 -3.24 -26.41
CA GLY A 157 22.25 -4.43 -25.63
C GLY A 157 21.36 -5.63 -25.94
N ASP A 158 21.91 -6.83 -25.66
CA ASP A 158 21.25 -8.09 -25.97
C ASP A 158 20.21 -8.51 -24.93
N THR A 159 20.39 -8.05 -23.67
CA THR A 159 19.44 -8.30 -22.58
C THR A 159 18.96 -6.98 -22.00
N LYS A 160 17.65 -6.72 -22.11
CA LYS A 160 17.00 -5.48 -21.70
C LYS A 160 16.00 -5.77 -20.60
N VAL A 161 16.23 -5.19 -19.44
CA VAL A 161 15.36 -5.37 -18.25
C VAL A 161 14.73 -4.04 -17.85
N LEU A 162 13.42 -3.97 -17.85
CA LEU A 162 12.69 -2.80 -17.37
C LEU A 162 12.46 -2.89 -15.86
N LEU A 163 12.80 -1.83 -15.15
CA LEU A 163 12.56 -1.62 -13.73
C LEU A 163 11.51 -0.50 -13.59
N TYR A 164 10.38 -0.82 -12.98
CA TYR A 164 9.29 0.15 -12.82
C TYR A 164 8.54 -0.08 -11.50
N HIS A 165 8.26 1.01 -10.80
CA HIS A 165 7.40 1.01 -9.63
C HIS A 165 6.11 1.76 -9.94
N GLY A 166 5.06 1.02 -10.20
CA GLY A 166 3.74 1.58 -10.53
C GLY A 166 2.76 0.56 -11.04
N THR A 167 1.50 0.97 -11.11
CA THR A 167 0.41 0.10 -11.57
C THR A 167 0.43 -0.04 -13.08
N VAL A 168 0.36 -1.28 -13.58
CA VAL A 168 0.22 -1.64 -14.99
C VAL A 168 -1.20 -2.19 -15.21
N ASP A 169 -1.76 -2.00 -16.41
CA ASP A 169 -3.10 -2.52 -16.71
C ASP A 169 -3.14 -4.05 -16.55
N GLN A 170 -4.34 -4.60 -16.31
CA GLN A 170 -4.62 -5.99 -15.96
C GLN A 170 -4.14 -6.43 -14.55
N SER A 171 -3.43 -5.60 -13.79
CA SER A 171 -3.04 -5.96 -12.42
C SER A 171 -4.26 -6.08 -11.49
N LEU A 172 -4.16 -7.00 -10.53
CA LEU A 172 -5.22 -7.35 -9.61
C LEU A 172 -4.80 -7.11 -8.16
N THR A 173 -5.75 -6.68 -7.33
CA THR A 173 -5.62 -6.72 -5.87
C THR A 173 -5.66 -8.16 -5.35
N ASP A 174 -5.32 -8.40 -4.05
CA ASP A 174 -5.48 -9.70 -3.41
C ASP A 174 -6.92 -10.24 -3.49
N LEU A 175 -7.90 -9.35 -3.42
CA LEU A 175 -9.32 -9.68 -3.53
C LEU A 175 -9.78 -9.95 -4.98
N GLY A 176 -8.88 -9.82 -5.97
CA GLY A 176 -9.18 -10.08 -7.38
C GLY A 176 -9.78 -8.89 -8.14
N PHE A 177 -9.88 -7.71 -7.53
CA PHE A 177 -10.32 -6.50 -8.23
C PHE A 177 -9.23 -6.01 -9.18
N LYS A 178 -9.64 -5.66 -10.40
CA LYS A 178 -8.76 -5.07 -11.39
C LYS A 178 -8.43 -3.63 -11.00
N LEU A 179 -7.14 -3.30 -11.06
CA LEU A 179 -6.67 -1.94 -10.75
C LEU A 179 -6.70 -1.08 -12.04
N PRO A 180 -7.24 0.14 -11.97
CA PRO A 180 -7.18 1.06 -13.10
C PRO A 180 -5.74 1.53 -13.31
N SER A 181 -5.28 1.52 -14.57
CA SER A 181 -3.99 2.06 -14.96
C SER A 181 -4.01 2.59 -16.38
N LYS A 182 -3.25 3.68 -16.61
CA LYS A 182 -2.97 4.21 -17.95
C LYS A 182 -1.78 3.51 -18.61
N VAL A 183 -0.89 2.90 -17.81
CA VAL A 183 0.29 2.18 -18.30
C VAL A 183 -0.15 0.84 -18.87
N LYS A 184 0.08 0.66 -20.17
CA LYS A 184 -0.31 -0.54 -20.91
C LYS A 184 0.87 -1.52 -21.00
N MET A 185 0.59 -2.83 -20.97
CA MET A 185 1.61 -3.86 -21.16
C MET A 185 2.34 -3.74 -22.49
N GLU A 186 1.62 -3.32 -23.55
CA GLU A 186 2.20 -3.11 -24.89
C GLU A 186 3.31 -2.04 -24.89
N SER A 187 3.30 -1.13 -23.92
CA SER A 187 4.38 -0.16 -23.72
C SER A 187 5.71 -0.77 -23.39
N MET A 188 5.69 -2.03 -22.94
CA MET A 188 6.83 -2.78 -22.45
C MET A 188 7.34 -3.82 -23.47
N ASP A 189 6.71 -3.90 -24.65
CA ASP A 189 7.13 -4.81 -25.70
C ASP A 189 8.59 -4.54 -26.14
N GLY A 190 9.33 -5.60 -26.46
CA GLY A 190 10.74 -5.54 -26.84
C GLY A 190 11.74 -5.56 -25.67
N PHE A 191 11.29 -5.44 -24.42
CA PHE A 191 12.12 -5.84 -23.26
C PHE A 191 12.15 -7.36 -23.15
N ASP A 192 13.14 -7.91 -22.43
CA ASP A 192 13.19 -9.35 -22.10
C ASP A 192 12.42 -9.65 -20.83
N MET A 193 12.61 -8.80 -19.82
CA MET A 193 12.01 -8.94 -18.50
C MET A 193 11.53 -7.57 -17.98
N VAL A 194 10.40 -7.55 -17.30
CA VAL A 194 9.84 -6.36 -16.64
C VAL A 194 9.61 -6.69 -15.17
N LEU A 195 10.37 -6.04 -14.30
CA LEU A 195 10.37 -6.24 -12.86
C LEU A 195 9.61 -5.09 -12.20
N LEU A 196 8.44 -5.40 -11.65
CA LEU A 196 7.47 -4.42 -11.15
C LEU A 196 7.39 -4.39 -9.62
N GLY A 197 7.23 -3.18 -9.06
CA GLY A 197 6.76 -2.90 -7.69
C GLY A 197 5.45 -2.11 -7.68
N ASP A 198 4.93 -1.75 -6.48
CA ASP A 198 3.67 -1.04 -6.20
C ASP A 198 2.48 -1.97 -5.84
N ILE A 199 2.39 -3.14 -6.44
CA ILE A 199 1.30 -4.08 -6.18
C ILE A 199 1.78 -5.17 -5.22
N HIS A 200 1.17 -5.24 -4.04
CA HIS A 200 1.55 -6.17 -2.98
C HIS A 200 1.24 -7.63 -3.31
N LYS A 201 0.28 -7.87 -4.22
CA LYS A 201 -0.03 -9.20 -4.72
C LYS A 201 1.02 -9.68 -5.72
N MET A 202 1.70 -10.76 -5.41
CA MET A 202 2.55 -11.47 -6.35
C MET A 202 1.74 -11.95 -7.55
N GLN A 203 2.09 -11.53 -8.77
CA GLN A 203 1.39 -11.93 -9.99
C GLN A 203 2.24 -11.75 -11.24
N THR A 204 2.06 -12.67 -12.19
CA THR A 204 2.59 -12.54 -13.55
C THR A 204 1.48 -12.03 -14.46
N LEU A 205 1.71 -10.90 -15.11
CA LEU A 205 0.76 -10.31 -16.05
C LEU A 205 0.93 -10.87 -17.45
N GLN A 206 2.17 -11.19 -17.83
CA GLN A 206 2.53 -11.72 -19.15
C GLN A 206 3.71 -12.66 -19.03
N GLU A 207 3.64 -13.79 -19.73
CA GLU A 207 4.75 -14.72 -19.88
C GLU A 207 5.67 -14.30 -21.03
N TYR A 208 6.94 -14.73 -20.97
CA TYR A 208 7.91 -14.44 -22.01
C TYR A 208 7.57 -15.16 -23.32
N ASP A 209 7.51 -14.42 -24.42
CA ASP A 209 7.36 -14.98 -25.76
C ASP A 209 8.33 -14.33 -26.74
N LYS A 210 9.41 -15.02 -27.01
CA LYS A 210 10.46 -14.57 -27.93
C LYS A 210 9.93 -14.35 -29.36
N SER A 211 8.93 -15.13 -29.78
CA SER A 211 8.44 -15.09 -31.17
C SER A 211 7.67 -13.81 -31.47
N SER A 212 6.97 -13.27 -30.48
CA SER A 212 6.20 -12.02 -30.59
C SER A 212 6.93 -10.82 -29.99
N GLY A 213 8.14 -11.01 -29.40
CA GLY A 213 8.88 -9.95 -28.72
C GLY A 213 8.25 -9.49 -27.39
N LYS A 214 7.38 -10.34 -26.79
CA LYS A 214 6.71 -10.02 -25.54
C LYS A 214 7.57 -10.39 -24.33
N PRO A 215 7.81 -9.43 -23.40
CA PRO A 215 8.57 -9.69 -22.19
C PRO A 215 7.78 -10.54 -21.20
N ILE A 216 8.47 -11.13 -20.22
CA ILE A 216 7.81 -11.55 -19.01
C ILE A 216 7.60 -10.32 -18.12
N ILE A 217 6.34 -10.10 -17.67
CA ILE A 217 5.94 -8.96 -16.83
C ILE A 217 5.44 -9.46 -15.50
N ARG A 218 6.10 -9.05 -14.40
CA ARG A 218 5.78 -9.60 -13.08
C ARG A 218 5.96 -8.61 -11.94
N TYR A 219 4.96 -8.61 -11.03
CA TYR A 219 5.08 -8.10 -9.67
C TYR A 219 5.62 -9.19 -8.74
N CYS A 220 6.68 -8.90 -8.00
CA CYS A 220 7.17 -9.83 -6.98
C CYS A 220 6.27 -9.88 -5.74
N GLY A 221 5.44 -8.85 -5.55
CA GLY A 221 4.61 -8.67 -4.36
C GLY A 221 5.38 -8.10 -3.18
N SER A 222 4.68 -7.84 -2.08
CA SER A 222 5.32 -7.35 -0.85
C SER A 222 6.17 -8.41 -0.17
N LEU A 223 7.30 -7.98 0.39
CA LEU A 223 8.23 -8.88 1.09
C LEU A 223 7.61 -9.52 2.34
N VAL A 224 6.72 -8.80 3.01
CA VAL A 224 5.94 -9.24 4.16
C VAL A 224 4.51 -8.75 4.03
N GLN A 225 3.56 -9.49 4.57
CA GLN A 225 2.16 -9.07 4.60
C GLN A 225 2.00 -7.70 5.27
N GLN A 226 1.39 -6.72 4.63
CA GLN A 226 1.28 -5.35 5.13
C GLN A 226 0.03 -5.11 5.96
N ASN A 227 -1.08 -5.78 5.65
CA ASN A 227 -2.37 -5.56 6.29
C ASN A 227 -3.29 -6.79 6.23
N TYR A 228 -4.48 -6.69 6.84
CA TYR A 228 -5.48 -7.76 6.88
C TYR A 228 -6.20 -8.04 5.55
N GLY A 229 -5.99 -7.23 4.53
CA GLY A 229 -6.57 -7.41 3.18
C GLY A 229 -5.70 -8.22 2.24
N GLU A 230 -4.46 -8.49 2.62
CA GLU A 230 -3.51 -9.27 1.85
C GLU A 230 -3.55 -10.75 2.25
N ALA A 231 -3.17 -11.64 1.34
CA ALA A 231 -2.98 -13.04 1.64
C ALA A 231 -1.96 -13.22 2.77
N LEU A 232 -2.17 -14.22 3.62
CA LEU A 232 -1.24 -14.53 4.73
C LEU A 232 0.07 -15.14 4.24
N LEU A 233 0.02 -15.90 3.16
CA LEU A 233 1.12 -16.66 2.57
C LEU A 233 1.52 -16.10 1.21
N GLY A 234 2.67 -16.53 0.71
CA GLY A 234 3.16 -16.15 -0.62
C GLY A 234 4.04 -14.89 -0.62
N HIS A 235 4.38 -14.35 0.56
CA HIS A 235 5.31 -13.22 0.68
C HIS A 235 6.77 -13.69 0.59
N GLY A 236 7.60 -12.97 -0.15
CA GLY A 236 8.98 -13.38 -0.33
C GLY A 236 9.67 -12.67 -1.48
N ILE A 237 10.44 -13.42 -2.27
CA ILE A 237 11.26 -12.90 -3.35
C ILE A 237 11.02 -13.64 -4.66
N SER A 238 11.19 -12.95 -5.79
CA SER A 238 11.28 -13.59 -7.10
C SER A 238 12.75 -13.70 -7.51
N VAL A 239 13.23 -14.92 -7.71
CA VAL A 239 14.60 -15.22 -8.16
C VAL A 239 14.55 -15.45 -9.65
N TRP A 240 15.12 -14.54 -10.42
CA TRP A 240 15.15 -14.57 -11.87
C TRP A 240 16.41 -15.25 -12.39
N ASP A 241 16.26 -16.07 -13.40
CA ASP A 241 17.35 -16.54 -14.25
C ASP A 241 17.37 -15.65 -15.50
N VAL A 242 18.47 -14.92 -15.66
CA VAL A 242 18.59 -13.90 -16.72
C VAL A 242 18.71 -14.52 -18.10
N GLU A 243 19.38 -15.66 -18.22
CA GLU A 243 19.61 -16.32 -19.52
C GLU A 243 18.34 -16.97 -20.05
N SER A 244 17.61 -17.70 -19.19
CA SER A 244 16.36 -18.37 -19.58
C SER A 244 15.13 -17.46 -19.57
N ARG A 245 15.23 -16.26 -18.95
CA ARG A 245 14.11 -15.30 -18.75
C ARG A 245 12.96 -15.93 -17.98
N THR A 246 13.31 -16.73 -16.97
CA THR A 246 12.36 -17.39 -16.08
C THR A 246 12.57 -16.93 -14.65
N PHE A 247 11.63 -17.25 -13.77
CA PHE A 247 11.75 -16.97 -12.35
C PHE A 247 11.31 -18.15 -11.50
N THR A 248 11.76 -18.13 -10.25
CA THR A 248 11.24 -18.98 -9.18
C THR A 248 10.85 -18.10 -8.02
N HIS A 249 9.63 -18.24 -7.51
CA HIS A 249 9.24 -17.56 -6.27
C HIS A 249 9.77 -18.33 -5.06
N LYS A 250 10.34 -17.59 -4.12
CA LYS A 250 10.84 -18.10 -2.83
C LYS A 250 10.11 -17.40 -1.71
N GLU A 251 9.17 -18.11 -1.08
CA GLU A 251 8.51 -17.61 0.12
C GLU A 251 9.51 -17.54 1.28
N LEU A 252 9.48 -16.44 2.02
CA LEU A 252 10.29 -16.26 3.23
C LEU A 252 9.43 -16.52 4.46
N PRO A 253 9.68 -17.60 5.20
CA PRO A 253 8.88 -17.93 6.37
C PRO A 253 8.84 -16.79 7.38
N ASN A 254 7.64 -16.41 7.83
CA ASN A 254 7.44 -15.33 8.78
C ASN A 254 6.60 -15.81 9.97
N ASP A 255 7.13 -15.64 11.19
CA ASP A 255 6.40 -15.96 12.42
C ASP A 255 5.29 -14.94 12.73
N TYR A 256 5.23 -13.83 12.01
CA TYR A 256 4.22 -12.78 12.13
C TYR A 256 3.26 -12.84 10.94
N GLY A 257 2.09 -12.25 11.14
CA GLY A 257 1.09 -12.11 10.07
C GLY A 257 -0.19 -11.50 10.60
N HIS A 258 -1.05 -11.05 9.70
CA HIS A 258 -2.38 -10.52 9.99
C HIS A 258 -3.41 -11.59 9.63
N ILE A 259 -4.17 -12.06 10.61
CA ILE A 259 -5.21 -13.07 10.39
C ILE A 259 -6.57 -12.55 10.82
N THR A 260 -7.58 -12.79 9.98
CA THR A 260 -8.99 -12.56 10.31
C THR A 260 -9.65 -13.88 10.58
N ILE A 261 -10.30 -13.98 11.74
CA ILE A 261 -11.12 -15.14 12.12
C ILE A 261 -12.57 -14.68 12.23
N ASP A 262 -13.44 -15.34 11.50
CA ASP A 262 -14.89 -15.08 11.50
C ASP A 262 -15.58 -15.83 12.63
N VAL A 263 -16.47 -15.12 13.33
CA VAL A 263 -17.26 -15.62 14.44
C VAL A 263 -18.71 -15.32 14.17
N VAL A 264 -19.54 -16.33 14.05
CA VAL A 264 -20.97 -16.21 13.82
C VAL A 264 -21.71 -16.95 14.92
N ASP A 265 -22.75 -16.33 15.52
CA ASP A 265 -23.57 -16.93 16.59
C ASP A 265 -22.70 -17.52 17.73
N GLY A 266 -21.63 -16.80 18.11
CA GLY A 266 -20.70 -17.20 19.16
C GLY A 266 -19.72 -18.31 18.81
N LYS A 267 -19.66 -18.78 17.56
CA LYS A 267 -18.79 -19.87 17.10
C LYS A 267 -17.83 -19.42 16.03
N ILE A 268 -16.61 -19.95 16.05
CA ILE A 268 -15.62 -19.75 14.97
C ILE A 268 -16.11 -20.51 13.74
N VAL A 269 -16.22 -19.81 12.60
CA VAL A 269 -16.62 -20.38 11.31
C VAL A 269 -15.47 -20.42 10.30
N THR A 270 -14.34 -19.80 10.59
CA THR A 270 -13.12 -19.90 9.78
C THR A 270 -12.58 -21.33 9.90
N GLU A 271 -12.52 -22.04 8.76
CA GLU A 271 -11.94 -23.38 8.68
C GLU A 271 -10.44 -23.35 9.01
N ASP A 272 -9.93 -24.40 9.61
CA ASP A 272 -8.52 -24.61 9.93
C ASP A 272 -7.81 -23.44 10.65
N TRP A 273 -8.57 -22.58 11.32
CA TRP A 273 -8.07 -21.36 11.96
C TRP A 273 -6.86 -21.60 12.87
N ALA A 274 -6.84 -22.74 13.57
CA ALA A 274 -5.78 -23.07 14.51
C ALA A 274 -4.41 -23.27 13.83
N THR A 275 -4.41 -23.74 12.58
CA THR A 275 -3.19 -23.92 11.78
C THR A 275 -2.78 -22.65 11.05
N LEU A 276 -3.72 -21.74 10.83
CA LEU A 276 -3.50 -20.49 10.10
C LEU A 276 -2.92 -19.39 10.99
N VAL A 277 -3.10 -19.44 12.32
CA VAL A 277 -2.65 -18.39 13.23
C VAL A 277 -1.12 -18.38 13.34
N PRO A 278 -0.44 -17.32 12.86
CA PRO A 278 1.01 -17.23 13.00
C PRO A 278 1.42 -17.13 14.48
N LYS A 279 2.60 -17.61 14.81
CA LYS A 279 3.13 -17.66 16.18
C LYS A 279 3.08 -16.30 16.92
N ASN A 280 3.41 -15.22 16.23
CA ASN A 280 3.32 -13.85 16.72
C ASN A 280 2.23 -13.09 15.93
N GLY A 281 1.10 -13.75 15.62
CA GLY A 281 0.06 -13.20 14.77
C GLY A 281 -0.60 -11.94 15.31
N ARG A 282 -1.14 -11.16 14.40
CA ARG A 282 -2.06 -10.04 14.67
C ARG A 282 -3.45 -10.52 14.32
N LEU A 283 -4.27 -10.74 15.35
CA LEU A 283 -5.61 -11.29 15.20
C LEU A 283 -6.65 -10.19 15.02
N ARG A 284 -7.52 -10.35 14.03
CA ARG A 284 -8.78 -9.63 13.90
C ARG A 284 -9.93 -10.63 14.01
N LEU A 285 -10.80 -10.45 15.00
CA LEU A 285 -12.07 -11.16 15.06
C LEU A 285 -13.13 -10.34 14.33
N ARG A 286 -13.73 -10.92 13.30
CA ARG A 286 -14.87 -10.34 12.61
C ARG A 286 -16.11 -11.10 13.04
N SER A 287 -17.03 -10.43 13.74
CA SER A 287 -18.15 -11.09 14.38
C SER A 287 -19.49 -10.68 13.81
N LYS A 288 -20.42 -11.63 13.74
CA LYS A 288 -21.82 -11.44 13.38
C LYS A 288 -22.71 -12.18 14.38
N ASN A 289 -23.81 -11.54 14.80
CA ASN A 289 -24.77 -12.09 15.76
C ASN A 289 -24.11 -12.68 17.03
N THR A 290 -23.07 -12.03 17.55
CA THR A 290 -22.25 -12.57 18.65
C THR A 290 -22.16 -11.56 19.78
N THR A 291 -22.46 -11.98 20.99
CA THR A 291 -22.39 -11.13 22.17
C THR A 291 -20.94 -10.89 22.63
N ASP A 292 -20.70 -9.82 23.39
CA ASP A 292 -19.37 -9.52 23.93
C ASP A 292 -18.84 -10.64 24.85
N THR A 293 -19.73 -11.33 25.55
CA THR A 293 -19.37 -12.44 26.42
C THR A 293 -18.88 -13.65 25.61
N GLU A 294 -19.54 -13.95 24.50
CA GLU A 294 -19.13 -15.04 23.59
C GLU A 294 -17.81 -14.67 22.88
N LEU A 295 -17.66 -13.41 22.41
CA LEU A 295 -16.40 -12.96 21.82
C LEU A 295 -15.22 -13.06 22.79
N LYS A 296 -15.42 -12.73 24.07
CA LYS A 296 -14.39 -12.91 25.10
C LYS A 296 -14.02 -14.37 25.29
N LYS A 297 -14.99 -15.29 25.23
CA LYS A 297 -14.73 -16.75 25.31
C LYS A 297 -13.93 -17.23 24.10
N VAL A 298 -14.36 -16.86 22.88
CA VAL A 298 -13.65 -17.18 21.64
C VAL A 298 -12.22 -16.65 21.66
N LEU A 299 -12.03 -15.38 22.04
CA LEU A 299 -10.71 -14.79 22.15
C LEU A 299 -9.83 -15.51 23.18
N SER A 300 -10.41 -15.97 24.31
CA SER A 300 -9.69 -16.76 25.32
C SER A 300 -9.22 -18.09 24.77
N ILE A 301 -10.05 -18.80 23.99
CA ILE A 301 -9.68 -20.06 23.34
C ILE A 301 -8.50 -19.83 22.41
N ILE A 302 -8.62 -18.85 21.49
CA ILE A 302 -7.55 -18.55 20.52
C ILE A 302 -6.25 -18.15 21.21
N LYS A 303 -6.31 -17.35 22.29
CA LYS A 303 -5.11 -16.93 23.04
C LYS A 303 -4.47 -18.06 23.85
N ASN A 304 -5.25 -19.02 24.34
CA ASN A 304 -4.71 -20.18 25.05
C ASN A 304 -3.87 -21.06 24.12
N ASP A 305 -4.36 -21.24 22.87
CA ASP A 305 -3.65 -22.03 21.86
C ASP A 305 -2.47 -21.22 21.25
N ASN A 306 -2.56 -19.89 21.27
CA ASN A 306 -1.57 -18.97 20.69
C ASN A 306 -1.15 -17.87 21.70
N PRO A 307 -0.38 -18.20 22.73
CA PRO A 307 -0.05 -17.26 23.83
C PRO A 307 0.86 -16.09 23.38
N LYS A 308 1.46 -16.15 22.19
CA LYS A 308 2.36 -15.15 21.65
C LYS A 308 1.71 -14.17 20.66
N LEU A 309 0.37 -14.18 20.55
CA LEU A 309 -0.31 -13.18 19.72
C LEU A 309 0.12 -11.77 20.10
N SER A 310 0.61 -11.03 19.11
CA SER A 310 1.16 -9.68 19.30
C SER A 310 0.08 -8.62 19.41
N GLU A 311 -1.08 -8.85 18.81
CA GLU A 311 -2.21 -7.92 18.78
C GLU A 311 -3.53 -8.68 18.62
N SER A 312 -4.62 -8.16 19.20
CA SER A 312 -5.97 -8.67 18.93
C SER A 312 -6.96 -7.51 18.83
N LYS A 313 -7.73 -7.48 17.74
CA LYS A 313 -8.78 -6.50 17.47
C LYS A 313 -10.11 -7.20 17.28
N ILE A 314 -11.19 -6.61 17.76
CA ILE A 314 -12.56 -7.07 17.54
C ILE A 314 -13.23 -6.10 16.57
N TYR A 315 -13.77 -6.64 15.49
CA TYR A 315 -14.54 -5.92 14.49
C TYR A 315 -15.95 -6.51 14.43
N LYS A 316 -16.94 -5.74 14.86
CA LYS A 316 -18.35 -6.14 14.79
C LYS A 316 -18.91 -5.76 13.43
N VAL A 317 -19.38 -6.74 12.68
CA VAL A 317 -20.07 -6.51 11.40
C VAL A 317 -21.50 -5.99 11.64
N ASP A 318 -22.04 -6.23 12.85
CA ASP A 318 -23.38 -5.86 13.24
C ASP A 318 -23.47 -4.44 13.84
N SER A 319 -22.68 -3.48 13.40
CA SER A 319 -22.97 -2.08 13.69
C SER A 319 -24.19 -1.65 12.86
N ILE A 320 -25.34 -2.14 13.33
CA ILE A 320 -26.66 -1.68 12.92
C ILE A 320 -26.74 -0.24 13.39
N ILE A 321 -26.68 0.70 12.48
CA ILE A 321 -27.17 2.05 12.75
C ILE A 321 -28.68 1.89 12.87
N THR A 322 -29.16 1.75 14.10
CA THR A 322 -30.58 1.95 14.38
C THR A 322 -30.83 3.42 14.19
N ASP A 323 -31.47 3.80 13.10
CA ASP A 323 -32.15 5.07 13.02
C ASP A 323 -33.28 5.01 14.07
N ASN A 324 -33.12 5.79 15.13
CA ASN A 324 -34.06 5.85 16.24
C ASN A 324 -35.44 6.39 15.83
N SER A 325 -35.65 6.76 14.55
CA SER A 325 -36.91 7.29 14.03
C SER A 325 -37.82 6.25 13.36
N THR A 326 -37.28 5.12 12.83
CA THR A 326 -38.09 4.15 12.06
C THR A 326 -37.93 2.70 12.48
N GLY A 327 -36.97 2.35 13.34
CA GLY A 327 -36.80 0.97 13.83
C GLY A 327 -36.23 -0.05 12.80
N ASN A 328 -35.85 0.38 11.62
CA ASN A 328 -35.32 -0.47 10.59
C ASN A 328 -33.78 -0.66 10.70
N LYS A 329 -33.35 -1.91 10.56
CA LYS A 329 -31.94 -2.31 10.68
C LYS A 329 -31.27 -2.16 9.30
N ILE A 330 -30.32 -1.24 9.18
CA ILE A 330 -29.48 -1.12 7.98
C ILE A 330 -28.13 -1.75 8.27
N SER A 331 -27.81 -2.84 7.59
CA SER A 331 -26.44 -3.39 7.53
C SER A 331 -25.68 -2.62 6.46
N ILE A 332 -24.59 -1.95 6.81
CA ILE A 332 -23.75 -1.26 5.83
C ILE A 332 -22.75 -2.27 5.25
N GLY A 333 -23.03 -2.77 4.04
CA GLY A 333 -22.07 -3.44 3.17
C GLY A 333 -21.13 -2.44 2.48
N ASP A 334 -20.34 -2.92 1.55
CA ASP A 334 -19.48 -2.05 0.74
C ASP A 334 -20.31 -1.20 -0.22
N VAL A 335 -20.54 0.07 0.15
CA VAL A 335 -21.33 1.03 -0.63
C VAL A 335 -20.67 1.37 -1.99
N SER A 336 -19.41 1.03 -2.21
CA SER A 336 -18.76 1.20 -3.52
C SER A 336 -19.10 0.08 -4.51
N ASN A 337 -19.68 -1.03 -4.05
CA ASN A 337 -20.13 -2.13 -4.89
C ASN A 337 -21.49 -1.81 -5.50
N VAL A 338 -21.57 -1.75 -6.84
CA VAL A 338 -22.78 -1.38 -7.60
C VAL A 338 -23.93 -2.33 -7.33
N ASP A 339 -23.70 -3.63 -7.20
CA ASP A 339 -24.73 -4.62 -6.88
C ASP A 339 -25.32 -4.36 -5.49
N TYR A 340 -24.48 -4.03 -4.52
CA TYR A 340 -24.92 -3.67 -3.17
C TYR A 340 -25.68 -2.33 -3.15
N GLN A 341 -25.27 -1.35 -3.93
CA GLN A 341 -26.03 -0.10 -4.14
C GLN A 341 -27.41 -0.39 -4.69
N ASN A 342 -27.49 -1.24 -5.74
CA ASN A 342 -28.75 -1.65 -6.35
C ASN A 342 -29.68 -2.33 -5.34
N GLU A 343 -29.14 -3.21 -4.48
CA GLU A 343 -29.90 -3.86 -3.41
C GLU A 343 -30.44 -2.84 -2.40
N LEU A 344 -29.62 -1.91 -1.94
CA LEU A 344 -30.01 -0.88 -0.98
C LEU A 344 -31.10 0.05 -1.56
N ILE A 345 -30.90 0.52 -2.79
CA ILE A 345 -31.85 1.41 -3.47
C ILE A 345 -33.19 0.71 -3.64
N LEU A 346 -33.20 -0.54 -4.12
CA LEU A 346 -34.41 -1.29 -4.33
C LEU A 346 -35.15 -1.61 -3.04
N ASN A 347 -34.43 -1.96 -1.97
CA ASN A 347 -35.03 -2.20 -0.66
C ASN A 347 -35.70 -0.93 -0.14
N TYR A 348 -35.02 0.22 -0.21
CA TYR A 348 -35.61 1.51 0.20
C TYR A 348 -36.84 1.87 -0.63
N VAL A 349 -36.76 1.74 -1.96
CA VAL A 349 -37.86 2.12 -2.86
C VAL A 349 -39.07 1.20 -2.67
N LYS A 350 -38.85 -0.12 -2.44
CA LYS A 350 -39.94 -1.08 -2.17
C LYS A 350 -40.62 -0.88 -0.82
N ASP A 351 -39.86 -0.41 0.17
CA ASP A 351 -40.41 -0.12 1.50
C ASP A 351 -41.30 1.14 1.50
N GLU A 352 -40.98 2.13 0.66
CA GLU A 352 -41.67 3.42 0.62
C GLU A 352 -42.69 3.54 -0.54
N TYR A 353 -42.54 2.79 -1.60
CA TYR A 353 -43.35 2.91 -2.82
C TYR A 353 -43.73 1.55 -3.41
N PHE A 354 -44.86 1.50 -4.10
CA PHE A 354 -45.22 0.35 -4.91
C PHE A 354 -44.47 0.40 -6.24
N VAL A 355 -43.59 -0.58 -6.48
CA VAL A 355 -42.68 -0.64 -7.64
C VAL A 355 -42.93 -1.91 -8.39
N ASP A 356 -43.19 -1.81 -9.72
CA ASP A 356 -43.29 -2.94 -10.61
C ASP A 356 -41.92 -3.37 -11.15
N ASP A 357 -41.86 -4.58 -11.73
CA ASP A 357 -40.60 -5.18 -12.23
C ASP A 357 -39.88 -4.31 -13.26
N ASN A 358 -40.65 -3.56 -14.07
CA ASN A 358 -40.10 -2.70 -15.13
C ASN A 358 -39.43 -1.44 -14.51
N THR A 359 -40.02 -0.90 -13.46
CA THR A 359 -39.44 0.20 -12.69
C THR A 359 -38.19 -0.22 -11.94
N GLU A 360 -38.17 -1.45 -11.37
CA GLU A 360 -36.97 -2.01 -10.75
C GLU A 360 -35.78 -2.12 -11.72
N LEU A 361 -36.05 -2.67 -12.92
CA LEU A 361 -35.04 -2.76 -14.00
C LEU A 361 -34.50 -1.38 -14.36
N LYS A 362 -35.38 -0.40 -14.49
CA LYS A 362 -34.98 0.97 -14.86
C LYS A 362 -34.16 1.67 -13.77
N ILE A 363 -34.46 1.42 -12.50
CA ILE A 363 -33.67 1.93 -11.37
C ILE A 363 -32.25 1.37 -11.39
N LYS A 364 -32.10 0.06 -11.63
CA LYS A 364 -30.79 -0.57 -11.77
C LYS A 364 -30.00 -0.02 -12.96
N GLU A 365 -30.63 0.08 -14.14
CA GLU A 365 -30.00 0.67 -15.34
C GLU A 365 -29.49 2.09 -15.06
N ILE A 366 -30.29 2.94 -14.43
CA ILE A 366 -29.89 4.31 -14.08
C ILE A 366 -28.71 4.31 -13.10
N ASN A 367 -28.73 3.45 -12.09
CA ASN A 367 -27.61 3.38 -11.13
C ASN A 367 -26.34 2.86 -11.80
N ASP A 368 -26.45 1.87 -12.67
CA ASP A 368 -25.32 1.34 -13.44
C ASP A 368 -24.76 2.40 -14.41
N GLU A 369 -25.62 3.15 -15.11
CA GLU A 369 -25.23 4.26 -15.96
C GLU A 369 -24.54 5.37 -15.17
N LEU A 370 -25.05 5.75 -14.00
CA LEU A 370 -24.45 6.78 -13.15
C LEU A 370 -23.06 6.36 -12.63
N ASN A 371 -22.87 5.08 -12.30
CA ASN A 371 -21.57 4.56 -11.91
C ASN A 371 -20.57 4.49 -13.07
N GLN A 372 -21.04 4.34 -14.33
CA GLN A 372 -20.19 4.40 -15.52
C GLN A 372 -19.84 5.84 -15.94
N VAL A 373 -20.72 6.80 -15.66
CA VAL A 373 -20.54 8.24 -15.99
C VAL A 373 -19.72 8.97 -14.91
N LEU A 374 -19.51 8.38 -13.72
CA LEU A 374 -18.49 8.90 -12.82
C LEU A 374 -17.18 8.89 -13.62
N PRO A 375 -16.57 10.08 -13.89
CA PRO A 375 -15.35 10.11 -14.66
C PRO A 375 -14.36 9.13 -14.01
N GLU A 376 -13.61 8.41 -14.83
CA GLU A 376 -12.34 7.79 -14.44
C GLU A 376 -11.34 8.90 -14.03
N GLU A 377 -11.79 9.83 -13.21
CA GLU A 377 -10.89 10.68 -12.47
C GLU A 377 -10.22 9.76 -11.48
N ASP A 378 -8.93 9.59 -11.72
CA ASP A 378 -7.99 9.07 -10.76
C ASP A 378 -8.63 8.99 -9.38
N VAL A 379 -8.85 7.76 -8.87
CA VAL A 379 -8.92 7.54 -7.45
C VAL A 379 -7.50 7.81 -6.94
N GLN A 380 -7.06 9.03 -7.18
CA GLN A 380 -5.97 9.64 -6.47
C GLN A 380 -6.45 9.64 -5.03
N ARG A 381 -5.76 8.91 -4.17
CA ARG A 381 -5.89 8.97 -2.71
C ARG A 381 -5.71 10.39 -2.15
N ASN A 382 -5.74 11.40 -3.00
CA ASN A 382 -5.74 12.83 -2.74
C ASN A 382 -7.05 13.44 -3.20
N ILE A 383 -8.14 13.15 -2.45
CA ILE A 383 -9.32 14.00 -2.52
C ILE A 383 -8.91 15.36 -1.97
N ASN A 384 -8.69 16.33 -2.86
CA ASN A 384 -8.45 17.73 -2.50
C ASN A 384 -9.77 18.35 -2.04
N TRP A 385 -10.18 18.04 -0.79
CA TRP A 385 -11.28 18.73 -0.16
C TRP A 385 -10.79 20.04 0.46
N LYS A 386 -11.66 21.04 0.46
CA LYS A 386 -11.42 22.33 1.10
C LYS A 386 -12.55 22.63 2.08
N ILE A 387 -12.17 22.98 3.31
CA ILE A 387 -13.13 23.46 4.29
C ILE A 387 -13.65 24.81 3.80
N LYS A 388 -14.97 24.93 3.63
CA LYS A 388 -15.62 26.20 3.26
C LYS A 388 -16.02 27.01 4.47
N LYS A 389 -16.54 26.34 5.50
CA LYS A 389 -17.05 26.98 6.70
C LYS A 389 -16.87 26.04 7.90
N PHE A 390 -16.57 26.60 9.06
CA PHE A 390 -16.50 25.90 10.33
C PHE A 390 -17.33 26.62 11.33
N GLU A 391 -18.35 25.96 11.87
CA GLU A 391 -19.26 26.44 12.88
C GLU A 391 -19.16 25.55 14.10
N PHE A 392 -19.03 26.13 15.27
CA PHE A 392 -18.94 25.38 16.52
C PHE A 392 -19.37 26.21 17.72
N ASP A 393 -19.92 25.53 18.71
CA ASP A 393 -20.42 26.13 19.94
C ASP A 393 -19.90 25.36 21.16
N ASN A 394 -19.65 26.09 22.23
CA ASN A 394 -19.35 25.53 23.56
C ASN A 394 -18.21 24.49 23.54
N MET A 395 -17.16 24.77 22.76
CA MET A 395 -15.97 23.92 22.71
C MET A 395 -14.75 24.61 23.32
N PHE A 396 -14.09 23.97 24.25
CA PHE A 396 -12.93 24.48 24.99
C PHE A 396 -13.22 25.83 25.67
N SER A 397 -12.56 26.91 25.24
CA SER A 397 -12.75 28.28 25.76
C SER A 397 -13.73 29.12 24.97
N TYR A 398 -14.42 28.53 23.99
CA TYR A 398 -15.37 29.21 23.12
C TYR A 398 -16.80 28.98 23.60
N GLY A 399 -17.62 30.02 23.59
CA GLY A 399 -19.05 29.96 23.84
C GLY A 399 -19.85 29.66 22.56
N GLU A 400 -21.01 30.28 22.40
CA GLU A 400 -21.95 30.05 21.29
C GLU A 400 -21.62 30.90 20.05
N ASN A 401 -22.10 30.44 18.87
CA ASN A 401 -22.11 31.16 17.59
C ASN A 401 -20.72 31.49 17.01
N ASN A 402 -19.76 30.54 17.13
CA ASN A 402 -18.44 30.72 16.52
C ASN A 402 -18.48 30.28 15.07
N VAL A 403 -18.02 31.15 14.16
CA VAL A 403 -18.04 30.91 12.72
C VAL A 403 -16.71 31.32 12.10
N VAL A 404 -16.09 30.39 11.36
CA VAL A 404 -14.93 30.67 10.53
C VAL A 404 -15.29 30.39 9.07
N ASP A 405 -15.35 31.42 8.24
CA ASP A 405 -15.68 31.31 6.81
C ASP A 405 -14.36 31.31 5.98
N PHE A 406 -13.91 30.10 5.60
CA PHE A 406 -12.68 29.91 4.83
C PHE A 406 -12.83 30.36 3.37
N THR A 407 -14.04 30.57 2.85
CA THR A 407 -14.24 31.01 1.47
C THR A 407 -13.77 32.46 1.25
N LYS A 408 -13.69 33.22 2.32
CA LYS A 408 -13.21 34.62 2.33
C LYS A 408 -11.73 34.75 2.62
N LEU A 409 -11.03 33.62 2.88
CA LEU A 409 -9.64 33.58 3.29
C LEU A 409 -8.79 33.04 2.16
N ASN A 410 -7.70 33.71 1.82
CA ASN A 410 -6.76 33.29 0.80
C ASN A 410 -5.31 33.40 1.30
N GLY A 411 -4.45 32.46 0.90
CA GLY A 411 -3.04 32.45 1.28
C GLY A 411 -2.78 32.06 2.73
N ILE A 412 -1.77 32.64 3.35
CA ILE A 412 -1.39 32.40 4.76
C ILE A 412 -2.16 33.33 5.66
N ILE A 413 -2.90 32.78 6.61
CA ILE A 413 -3.73 33.51 7.55
C ILE A 413 -3.11 33.49 8.94
N GLY A 414 -2.88 34.67 9.51
CA GLY A 414 -2.39 34.83 10.89
C GLY A 414 -3.55 35.02 11.87
N VAL A 415 -3.61 34.25 12.96
CA VAL A 415 -4.55 34.44 14.08
C VAL A 415 -3.80 35.10 15.23
N PHE A 416 -4.13 36.37 15.50
CA PHE A 416 -3.48 37.18 16.52
C PHE A 416 -4.45 37.44 17.70
N ALA A 417 -4.04 37.11 18.88
CA ALA A 417 -4.75 37.40 20.13
C ALA A 417 -3.82 37.24 21.32
N PRO A 418 -4.14 37.76 22.50
CA PRO A 418 -3.36 37.59 23.73
C PRO A 418 -3.12 36.13 24.09
N ASN A 419 -2.15 35.86 24.95
CA ASN A 419 -1.94 34.51 25.45
C ASN A 419 -3.18 34.05 26.24
N ALA A 420 -3.46 32.77 26.19
CA ALA A 420 -4.64 32.13 26.80
C ALA A 420 -6.01 32.52 26.23
N SER A 421 -6.08 33.23 25.10
CA SER A 421 -7.33 33.63 24.44
C SER A 421 -8.00 32.58 23.54
N GLY A 422 -7.53 31.35 23.54
CA GLY A 422 -8.15 30.26 22.78
C GLY A 422 -7.66 30.07 21.35
N LYS A 423 -6.58 30.74 20.88
CA LYS A 423 -6.05 30.57 19.51
C LYS A 423 -5.85 29.10 19.10
N SER A 424 -5.17 28.34 19.94
CA SER A 424 -4.94 26.92 19.69
C SER A 424 -6.18 26.07 19.91
N ALA A 425 -7.09 26.49 20.79
CA ALA A 425 -8.35 25.78 21.02
C ALA A 425 -9.26 25.78 19.78
N MET A 426 -9.20 26.80 18.92
CA MET A 426 -9.94 26.82 17.65
C MET A 426 -9.43 25.72 16.70
N LEU A 427 -8.10 25.49 16.63
CA LEU A 427 -7.53 24.40 15.83
C LEU A 427 -7.84 23.03 16.42
N ASP A 428 -7.83 22.92 17.76
CA ASP A 428 -8.23 21.69 18.44
C ASP A 428 -9.70 21.35 18.22
N ALA A 429 -10.60 22.36 18.23
CA ALA A 429 -12.02 22.19 17.91
C ALA A 429 -12.21 21.72 16.46
N LEU A 430 -11.48 22.30 15.49
CA LEU A 430 -11.52 21.86 14.10
C LEU A 430 -10.99 20.43 13.94
N SER A 431 -9.87 20.12 14.59
CA SER A 431 -9.28 18.77 14.57
C SER A 431 -10.24 17.73 15.16
N PHE A 432 -10.91 18.07 16.27
CA PHE A 432 -11.89 17.20 16.89
C PHE A 432 -13.09 16.94 15.96
N CYS A 433 -13.63 17.99 15.32
CA CYS A 433 -14.73 17.85 14.37
C CYS A 433 -14.39 16.99 13.14
N LEU A 434 -13.13 17.01 12.68
CA LEU A 434 -12.72 16.27 11.49
C LEU A 434 -12.27 14.83 11.79
N PHE A 435 -11.67 14.60 12.97
CA PHE A 435 -10.93 13.38 13.26
C PHE A 435 -11.30 12.71 14.58
N ASP A 436 -12.29 13.24 15.29
CA ASP A 436 -12.69 12.81 16.65
C ASP A 436 -11.50 12.73 17.63
N ASN A 437 -10.50 13.59 17.39
CA ASN A 437 -9.26 13.63 18.18
C ASN A 437 -8.63 15.03 18.11
N CYS A 438 -8.00 15.45 19.22
CA CYS A 438 -7.24 16.70 19.27
C CYS A 438 -6.09 16.62 20.28
N SER A 439 -5.18 17.58 20.23
CA SER A 439 -3.97 17.57 21.06
C SER A 439 -4.21 17.72 22.56
N ARG A 440 -5.36 18.29 22.97
CA ARG A 440 -5.69 18.67 24.36
C ARG A 440 -6.72 17.80 25.04
N ALA A 441 -7.47 16.99 24.30
CA ALA A 441 -8.56 16.20 24.86
C ALA A 441 -8.46 14.75 24.39
N TYR A 442 -8.42 13.85 25.36
CA TYR A 442 -8.44 12.39 25.12
C TYR A 442 -9.83 11.78 25.19
N LYS A 443 -10.84 12.58 25.59
CA LYS A 443 -12.25 12.16 25.70
C LYS A 443 -13.15 13.30 25.22
N ALA A 444 -14.25 12.96 24.57
CA ALA A 444 -15.25 13.91 24.09
C ALA A 444 -15.77 14.84 25.20
N GLU A 445 -15.94 14.30 26.40
CA GLU A 445 -16.42 15.05 27.59
C GLU A 445 -15.49 16.22 27.97
N THR A 446 -14.21 16.19 27.62
CA THR A 446 -13.24 17.24 27.94
C THR A 446 -13.12 18.31 26.85
N VAL A 447 -13.87 18.18 25.77
CA VAL A 447 -13.95 19.15 24.67
C VAL A 447 -15.03 20.18 24.92
N LEU A 448 -16.10 19.80 25.64
CA LEU A 448 -17.21 20.68 25.96
C LEU A 448 -16.82 21.73 27.02
N ASN A 449 -17.35 22.95 26.86
CA ASN A 449 -17.18 24.06 27.79
C ASN A 449 -18.25 24.02 28.86
#